data_6278fd1c8971a0188b975d6966204667
#
_entry.id   6278fd1c8971a0188b975d6966204667
#
_cell.length_a   1.000
_cell.length_b   1.000
_cell.length_c   1.000
_cell.angle_alpha   90.00
_cell.angle_beta   90.00
_cell.angle_gamma   90.00
#
_symmetry.space_group_name_H-M   'P 1'
#
loop_
_entity.id
_entity.type
_entity.pdbx_description
1 polymer ?
#
loop_
_entity_poly.entity_id
_entity_poly.type
_entity_poly.pdbx_seq_one_letter_code
_entity_poly.pdbx_strand_id
1 'polypeptide(L)'
;QPPELGQPADNVLQFTWKGLKSAYTGLLDIIFTARVTLHMRGLLFESRVENRSPYTVESVEYPCLGAVERPEGAQTFYRMNGAYCRLMKTELAPHFANQMGYWGVDYPTQLAGGPESPFVLVGNEEQGLYVGNHDTTCKELVQFCFVMKPGQEDSLRFTVPAGREVDGKPVHMELKVFHFPYAAPGETVEASPVFAGAYEGNWERGADLYKSWRSTWFKRPPAPSWIKPVHAWLQLHINSPEDELRCRYQDLVRYGRSCAQNGIRAIQLVGWNTGGQDRAYPLHDTDGRLGTAGELRQAIAEIQQMGVKVVLFNKYTWADRSLPQFRTRFLQYAAKDPYGDYRVHPGYQYQTPAQLSDINTRRLVPMCMNSAQWRDFCCGEFEKSIDLGADGILYDECQHHGGAFYCFDPSHGHHVPANIYAGDHLLAQDFRAVAEKKKPDFLFAGEACYDLELRDYALAYFRITPDHIPLQRYLDPYAGLMAAVTGFNDRDAINLCLVYRYIISYEPYMFKGSPEDFPRTVAYGRMVDALRTRYSNLLWDAEFTGTKGLLLESAQKESLHYSVFIEPGTGRRAAAIANTDAERPAEVKVRFELQTSNLWFFSPEEPDGKVCGGIRVIPPRSLAVLYEK
;
A
#
# COMPACT_ATOMS: atom_id res chain seq x y z
N GLN A 1 -14.15 32.75 21.89
CA GLN A 1 -13.12 33.60 22.50
C GLN A 1 -11.81 33.44 21.73
N PRO A 2 -10.99 34.50 21.59
CA PRO A 2 -9.65 34.34 21.04
C PRO A 2 -8.82 33.39 21.93
N PRO A 3 -7.86 32.65 21.37
CA PRO A 3 -6.99 31.78 22.17
C PRO A 3 -6.04 32.60 23.05
N GLU A 4 -5.62 32.01 24.15
CA GLU A 4 -4.45 32.46 24.88
C GLU A 4 -3.21 32.11 24.05
N LEU A 5 -2.37 33.09 23.77
CA LEU A 5 -1.13 32.90 23.03
C LEU A 5 0.03 32.70 24.01
N GLY A 6 0.79 31.65 23.83
CA GLY A 6 2.03 31.37 24.52
C GLY A 6 3.19 31.14 23.53
N GLN A 7 4.41 31.41 24.01
CA GLN A 7 5.63 31.13 23.26
C GLN A 7 6.58 30.30 24.15
N PRO A 8 6.39 28.97 24.23
CA PRO A 8 7.20 28.12 25.12
C PRO A 8 8.70 28.07 24.75
N ALA A 9 9.04 28.34 23.49
CA ALA A 9 10.41 28.44 22.98
C ALA A 9 10.44 29.38 21.75
N ASP A 10 11.61 29.80 21.32
CA ASP A 10 11.79 30.78 20.24
C ASP A 10 11.17 30.35 18.91
N ASN A 11 11.14 29.03 18.66
CA ASN A 11 10.56 28.43 17.46
C ASN A 11 9.20 27.76 17.69
N VAL A 12 8.53 28.01 18.84
CA VAL A 12 7.27 27.36 19.21
C VAL A 12 6.21 28.39 19.56
N LEU A 13 5.08 28.32 18.89
CA LEU A 13 3.86 29.04 19.24
C LEU A 13 2.83 28.06 19.80
N GLN A 14 2.14 28.45 20.85
CA GLN A 14 1.06 27.69 21.45
C GLN A 14 -0.20 28.54 21.57
N PHE A 15 -1.32 27.96 21.17
CA PHE A 15 -2.65 28.57 21.24
C PHE A 15 -3.51 27.69 22.14
N THR A 16 -4.17 28.31 23.13
CA THR A 16 -5.04 27.58 24.06
C THR A 16 -6.42 28.22 24.09
N TRP A 17 -7.44 27.46 23.72
CA TRP A 17 -8.84 27.85 23.86
C TRP A 17 -9.40 27.19 25.11
N LYS A 18 -9.97 27.98 26.02
CA LYS A 18 -10.65 27.51 27.24
C LYS A 18 -12.14 27.73 27.08
N GLY A 19 -12.88 26.63 26.92
CA GLY A 19 -14.27 26.64 26.57
C GLY A 19 -14.53 26.84 25.08
N LEU A 20 -15.14 25.85 24.45
CA LEU A 20 -15.52 25.89 23.04
C LEU A 20 -17.01 26.17 22.90
N LYS A 21 -17.38 27.10 22.01
CA LYS A 21 -18.78 27.47 21.77
C LYS A 21 -19.40 26.51 20.78
N SER A 22 -20.44 25.82 21.23
CA SER A 22 -21.32 25.03 20.37
C SER A 22 -22.49 25.89 19.83
N ALA A 23 -22.89 25.67 18.59
CA ALA A 23 -24.08 26.29 18.01
C ALA A 23 -25.37 25.79 18.68
N TYR A 24 -25.37 24.61 19.30
CA TYR A 24 -26.55 23.96 19.83
C TYR A 24 -26.66 24.01 21.36
N THR A 25 -25.53 23.94 22.07
CA THR A 25 -25.50 23.74 23.53
C THR A 25 -24.77 24.86 24.29
N GLY A 26 -24.34 25.91 23.58
CA GLY A 26 -23.64 27.04 24.20
C GLY A 26 -22.15 26.75 24.47
N LEU A 27 -21.63 27.20 25.60
CA LEU A 27 -20.22 27.05 25.97
C LEU A 27 -19.99 25.68 26.60
N LEU A 28 -19.07 24.91 26.03
CA LEU A 28 -18.64 23.60 26.52
C LEU A 28 -17.32 23.73 27.27
N ASP A 29 -17.18 23.04 28.39
CA ASP A 29 -15.92 22.96 29.14
C ASP A 29 -14.95 22.01 28.45
N ILE A 30 -14.39 22.46 27.36
CA ILE A 30 -13.35 21.79 26.57
C ILE A 30 -12.17 22.71 26.45
N ILE A 31 -10.97 22.22 26.76
CA ILE A 31 -9.72 22.94 26.52
C ILE A 31 -9.08 22.33 25.28
N PHE A 32 -8.84 23.17 24.27
CA PHE A 32 -8.09 22.78 23.08
C PHE A 32 -6.77 23.53 23.06
N THR A 33 -5.67 22.81 22.98
CA THR A 33 -4.33 23.35 22.84
C THR A 33 -3.74 22.95 21.51
N ALA A 34 -3.38 23.93 20.69
CA ALA A 34 -2.67 23.79 19.45
C ALA A 34 -1.24 24.32 19.59
N ARG A 35 -0.27 23.57 19.10
CA ARG A 35 1.14 23.96 19.10
C ARG A 35 1.67 23.92 17.68
N VAL A 36 2.44 24.93 17.29
CA VAL A 36 3.12 25.02 16.00
C VAL A 36 4.61 25.21 16.27
N THR A 37 5.41 24.28 15.79
CA THR A 37 6.86 24.32 15.92
C THR A 37 7.51 24.57 14.56
N LEU A 38 8.33 25.60 14.46
CA LEU A 38 9.11 25.88 13.25
C LEU A 38 10.33 24.95 13.18
N HIS A 39 10.46 24.23 12.08
CA HIS A 39 11.61 23.41 11.73
C HIS A 39 12.27 23.92 10.45
N MET A 40 13.51 23.48 10.17
CA MET A 40 14.26 23.91 8.97
C MET A 40 13.53 23.69 7.65
N ARG A 41 12.64 22.69 7.57
CA ARG A 41 11.95 22.29 6.33
C ARG A 41 10.44 22.48 6.36
N GLY A 42 9.89 23.09 7.41
CA GLY A 42 8.45 23.28 7.53
C GLY A 42 7.97 23.47 8.97
N LEU A 43 6.71 23.17 9.18
CA LEU A 43 6.02 23.36 10.44
C LEU A 43 5.53 22.02 10.99
N LEU A 44 5.73 21.78 12.28
CA LEU A 44 5.14 20.68 13.01
C LEU A 44 3.93 21.18 13.79
N PHE A 45 2.81 20.51 13.63
CA PHE A 45 1.54 20.80 14.28
C PHE A 45 1.21 19.69 15.27
N GLU A 46 0.97 20.07 16.52
CA GLU A 46 0.59 19.17 17.60
C GLU A 46 -0.67 19.71 18.27
N SER A 47 -1.57 18.84 18.70
CA SER A 47 -2.79 19.27 19.38
C SER A 47 -3.18 18.34 20.52
N ARG A 48 -3.89 18.92 21.50
CA ARG A 48 -4.38 18.24 22.69
C ARG A 48 -5.80 18.72 23.01
N VAL A 49 -6.67 17.79 23.30
CA VAL A 49 -8.04 18.01 23.76
C VAL A 49 -8.17 17.56 25.22
N GLU A 50 -8.57 18.46 26.11
CA GLU A 50 -9.04 18.09 27.46
C GLU A 50 -10.56 18.24 27.48
N ASN A 51 -11.27 17.14 27.49
CA ASN A 51 -12.73 17.16 27.44
C ASN A 51 -13.33 17.04 28.84
N ARG A 52 -13.81 18.15 29.37
CA ARG A 52 -14.50 18.21 30.66
C ARG A 52 -16.03 18.38 30.48
N SER A 53 -16.50 18.36 29.24
CA SER A 53 -17.91 18.44 28.89
C SER A 53 -18.61 17.08 29.07
N PRO A 54 -19.95 17.05 29.07
CA PRO A 54 -20.69 15.79 29.13
C PRO A 54 -20.77 15.07 27.77
N TYR A 55 -20.13 15.58 26.72
CA TYR A 55 -20.19 15.05 25.36
C TYR A 55 -18.86 14.42 24.96
N THR A 56 -18.88 13.51 23.99
CA THR A 56 -17.68 12.99 23.35
C THR A 56 -17.20 13.96 22.26
N VAL A 57 -15.91 14.27 22.23
CA VAL A 57 -15.28 14.96 21.11
C VAL A 57 -14.88 13.94 20.07
N GLU A 58 -15.68 13.80 19.03
CA GLU A 58 -15.49 12.76 17.99
C GLU A 58 -14.31 13.07 17.09
N SER A 59 -14.21 14.31 16.59
CA SER A 59 -13.19 14.71 15.63
C SER A 59 -12.60 16.09 15.94
N VAL A 60 -11.37 16.29 15.46
CA VAL A 60 -10.65 17.57 15.51
C VAL A 60 -10.10 17.86 14.11
N GLU A 61 -10.40 19.06 13.58
CA GLU A 61 -9.81 19.57 12.35
C GLU A 61 -8.56 20.38 12.67
N TYR A 62 -7.38 19.80 12.55
CA TYR A 62 -6.12 20.49 12.80
C TYR A 62 -4.91 19.73 12.20
N PRO A 63 -4.00 20.45 11.46
CA PRO A 63 -4.11 21.82 11.04
C PRO A 63 -5.15 22.04 9.91
N CYS A 64 -5.63 23.29 9.80
CA CYS A 64 -6.34 23.78 8.63
C CYS A 64 -5.40 24.71 7.87
N LEU A 65 -5.02 24.31 6.66
CA LEU A 65 -4.16 25.08 5.78
C LEU A 65 -5.05 25.75 4.72
N GLY A 66 -5.17 27.08 4.81
CA GLY A 66 -6.01 27.84 3.90
C GLY A 66 -5.28 28.35 2.68
N ALA A 67 -6.05 28.83 1.69
CA ALA A 67 -5.57 29.46 0.46
C ALA A 67 -4.54 28.59 -0.30
N VAL A 68 -4.83 27.29 -0.43
CA VAL A 68 -4.03 26.41 -1.30
C VAL A 68 -4.40 26.72 -2.74
N GLU A 69 -3.49 27.30 -3.49
CA GLU A 69 -3.71 27.74 -4.86
C GLU A 69 -2.76 27.01 -5.82
N ARG A 70 -3.22 26.87 -7.06
CA ARG A 70 -2.35 26.41 -8.14
C ARG A 70 -1.24 27.44 -8.36
N PRO A 71 0.03 27.02 -8.47
CA PRO A 71 1.13 27.93 -8.79
C PRO A 71 0.85 28.75 -10.05
N GLU A 72 1.24 30.02 -10.05
CA GLU A 72 1.02 30.92 -11.18
C GLU A 72 1.68 30.35 -12.45
N GLY A 73 0.94 30.35 -13.57
CA GLY A 73 1.41 29.80 -14.85
C GLY A 73 1.40 28.28 -14.97
N ALA A 74 1.17 27.56 -13.88
CA ALA A 74 1.16 26.09 -13.91
C ALA A 74 -0.05 25.55 -14.70
N GLN A 75 0.21 24.55 -15.57
CA GLN A 75 -0.82 23.88 -16.35
C GLN A 75 -1.53 22.79 -15.54
N THR A 76 -0.82 22.20 -14.59
CA THR A 76 -1.29 21.06 -13.80
C THR A 76 -1.23 21.36 -12.31
N PHE A 77 -2.17 20.79 -11.56
CA PHE A 77 -2.23 20.90 -10.12
C PHE A 77 -2.90 19.66 -9.55
N TYR A 78 -2.16 18.87 -8.82
CA TYR A 78 -2.57 17.56 -8.36
C TYR A 78 -2.59 17.46 -6.84
N ARG A 79 -3.53 16.67 -6.33
CA ARG A 79 -3.41 15.94 -5.09
C ARG A 79 -2.72 14.60 -5.38
N MET A 80 -1.75 14.22 -4.58
CA MET A 80 -1.03 12.96 -4.72
C MET A 80 -0.99 12.24 -3.38
N ASN A 81 -1.36 10.97 -3.36
CA ASN A 81 -1.36 10.12 -2.16
C ASN A 81 -1.03 8.67 -2.51
N GLY A 82 -0.51 7.93 -1.52
CA GLY A 82 -0.23 6.51 -1.66
C GLY A 82 -1.50 5.68 -1.70
N ALA A 83 -1.53 4.70 -2.61
CA ALA A 83 -2.54 3.67 -2.69
C ALA A 83 -1.97 2.43 -3.40
N TYR A 84 -2.19 1.23 -2.87
CA TYR A 84 -1.72 -0.02 -3.46
C TYR A 84 -0.24 0.00 -3.88
N CYS A 85 0.63 0.41 -2.97
CA CYS A 85 2.09 0.52 -3.17
C CYS A 85 2.54 1.55 -4.23
N ARG A 86 1.63 2.33 -4.80
CA ARG A 86 1.88 3.37 -5.82
C ARG A 86 1.46 4.75 -5.34
N LEU A 87 1.96 5.78 -6.02
CA LEU A 87 1.43 7.13 -5.89
C LEU A 87 0.30 7.34 -6.90
N MET A 88 -0.85 7.75 -6.41
CA MET A 88 -1.96 8.19 -7.24
C MET A 88 -1.94 9.70 -7.38
N LYS A 89 -2.10 10.19 -8.61
CA LYS A 89 -2.32 11.60 -8.92
C LYS A 89 -3.79 11.83 -9.24
N THR A 90 -4.41 12.76 -8.54
CA THR A 90 -5.78 13.20 -8.82
C THR A 90 -5.73 14.68 -9.12
N GLU A 91 -6.20 15.09 -10.29
CA GLU A 91 -6.28 16.50 -10.64
C GLU A 91 -7.23 17.21 -9.66
N LEU A 92 -6.74 18.29 -9.13
CA LEU A 92 -7.55 19.17 -8.28
C LEU A 92 -8.35 20.16 -9.12
N ALA A 93 -8.79 21.02 -9.36
CA ALA A 93 -9.58 21.87 -10.23
C ALA A 93 -9.27 21.63 -11.74
N PRO A 94 -10.29 21.63 -12.61
CA PRO A 94 -11.69 21.98 -12.31
C PRO A 94 -12.58 20.82 -11.86
N HIS A 95 -12.02 19.63 -11.71
CA HIS A 95 -12.77 18.38 -11.49
C HIS A 95 -12.93 17.99 -10.01
N PHE A 96 -13.16 18.94 -9.15
CA PHE A 96 -13.32 18.74 -7.72
C PHE A 96 -14.68 18.08 -7.41
N ALA A 97 -14.72 16.82 -7.11
CA ALA A 97 -15.96 16.08 -6.85
C ALA A 97 -16.43 16.25 -5.41
N ASN A 98 -17.70 16.56 -5.24
CA ASN A 98 -18.34 16.51 -3.93
C ASN A 98 -18.61 15.05 -3.54
N GLN A 99 -17.93 14.58 -2.52
CA GLN A 99 -18.11 13.23 -1.99
C GLN A 99 -18.90 13.20 -0.67
N MET A 100 -18.87 14.26 0.12
CA MET A 100 -19.38 14.26 1.50
C MET A 100 -20.18 15.51 1.86
N GLY A 101 -20.29 16.49 1.00
CA GLY A 101 -20.55 17.85 1.37
C GLY A 101 -21.99 18.28 1.60
N TYR A 102 -22.98 17.44 1.41
CA TYR A 102 -24.36 17.90 1.44
C TYR A 102 -24.94 18.07 2.85
N TRP A 103 -24.51 17.27 3.80
CA TRP A 103 -25.12 17.15 5.13
C TRP A 103 -24.16 17.49 6.28
N GLY A 104 -23.54 18.64 6.25
CA GLY A 104 -22.76 19.14 7.38
C GLY A 104 -21.24 19.19 7.18
N VAL A 105 -20.76 18.89 5.99
CA VAL A 105 -19.36 19.07 5.59
C VAL A 105 -19.28 20.16 4.51
N ASP A 106 -18.21 20.93 4.50
CA ASP A 106 -17.94 21.91 3.44
C ASP A 106 -17.91 21.24 2.06
N TYR A 107 -18.29 21.98 1.03
CA TYR A 107 -18.65 21.38 -0.25
C TYR A 107 -18.32 22.33 -1.41
N PRO A 108 -17.83 21.82 -2.51
CA PRO A 108 -17.44 20.45 -2.73
C PRO A 108 -16.23 20.01 -1.92
N THR A 109 -16.20 18.73 -1.58
CA THR A 109 -15.20 18.13 -0.70
C THR A 109 -14.58 16.92 -1.35
N GLN A 110 -13.28 16.77 -1.22
CA GLN A 110 -12.54 15.60 -1.70
C GLN A 110 -11.65 15.02 -0.60
N LEU A 111 -11.86 13.76 -0.27
CA LEU A 111 -11.00 13.03 0.66
C LEU A 111 -9.85 12.36 -0.10
N ALA A 112 -8.68 12.30 0.53
CA ALA A 112 -7.51 11.67 -0.06
C ALA A 112 -7.53 10.12 -0.02
N GLY A 113 -8.65 9.53 0.37
CA GLY A 113 -8.77 8.07 0.52
C GLY A 113 -8.18 7.58 1.84
N GLY A 114 -8.14 6.26 2.00
CA GLY A 114 -7.60 5.60 3.19
C GLY A 114 -6.11 5.79 3.38
N PRO A 115 -5.60 5.53 4.57
CA PRO A 115 -4.25 5.89 4.99
C PRO A 115 -3.17 4.90 4.51
N GLU A 116 -3.14 4.54 3.25
CA GLU A 116 -2.10 3.64 2.73
C GLU A 116 -0.70 4.28 2.75
N SER A 117 -0.64 5.62 2.69
CA SER A 117 0.56 6.38 3.07
C SER A 117 0.10 7.54 3.93
N PRO A 118 0.69 7.77 5.10
CA PRO A 118 0.18 8.75 6.05
C PRO A 118 0.53 10.19 5.65
N PHE A 119 0.57 10.50 4.36
CA PHE A 119 0.81 11.84 3.84
C PHE A 119 0.13 12.07 2.49
N VAL A 120 -0.01 13.33 2.15
CA VAL A 120 -0.43 13.81 0.84
C VAL A 120 0.56 14.84 0.32
N LEU A 121 0.69 14.91 -1.01
CA LEU A 121 1.38 15.98 -1.71
C LEU A 121 0.37 16.77 -2.49
N VAL A 122 0.56 18.08 -2.55
CA VAL A 122 -0.25 19.00 -3.37
C VAL A 122 0.70 19.82 -4.21
N GLY A 123 0.62 19.72 -5.53
CA GLY A 123 1.57 20.42 -6.39
C GLY A 123 1.57 19.96 -7.84
N ASN A 124 2.66 20.20 -8.50
CA ASN A 124 2.93 19.80 -9.88
C ASN A 124 4.32 19.16 -10.03
N GLU A 125 4.88 19.15 -11.23
CA GLU A 125 6.22 18.57 -11.47
C GLU A 125 7.38 19.51 -11.05
N GLU A 126 7.09 20.76 -10.65
CA GLU A 126 8.09 21.76 -10.34
C GLU A 126 8.16 22.12 -8.86
N GLN A 127 7.02 22.07 -8.16
CA GLN A 127 6.92 22.44 -6.75
C GLN A 127 5.65 21.90 -6.10
N GLY A 128 5.65 21.85 -4.77
CA GLY A 128 4.48 21.45 -4.02
C GLY A 128 4.58 21.63 -2.52
N LEU A 129 3.49 21.22 -1.87
CA LEU A 129 3.33 21.16 -0.43
C LEU A 129 3.21 19.69 0.00
N TYR A 130 3.98 19.31 0.98
CA TYR A 130 3.85 18.04 1.70
C TYR A 130 3.05 18.27 2.97
N VAL A 131 2.09 17.40 3.28
CA VAL A 131 1.39 17.33 4.56
C VAL A 131 1.31 15.87 4.99
N GLY A 132 1.89 15.54 6.13
CA GLY A 132 1.99 14.15 6.59
C GLY A 132 1.72 13.98 8.07
N ASN A 133 1.04 12.90 8.41
CA ASN A 133 0.88 12.43 9.78
C ASN A 133 2.17 11.71 10.21
N HIS A 134 2.85 12.23 11.21
CA HIS A 134 4.08 11.68 11.75
C HIS A 134 3.82 10.77 12.97
N ASP A 135 2.80 9.92 12.87
CA ASP A 135 2.50 8.88 13.85
C ASP A 135 3.37 7.64 13.66
N THR A 136 4.21 7.31 14.62
CA THR A 136 5.03 6.09 14.63
C THR A 136 4.28 4.87 15.17
N THR A 137 3.09 5.08 15.77
CA THR A 137 2.33 4.02 16.45
C THR A 137 1.34 3.31 15.55
N CYS A 138 0.90 3.94 14.45
CA CYS A 138 -0.16 3.49 13.54
C CYS A 138 -1.53 3.27 14.23
N LYS A 139 -1.74 3.90 15.37
CA LYS A 139 -2.99 3.75 16.15
C LYS A 139 -4.07 4.73 15.71
N GLU A 140 -3.66 5.91 15.28
CA GLU A 140 -4.58 6.96 14.88
C GLU A 140 -4.88 6.89 13.38
N LEU A 141 -6.16 6.99 13.04
CA LEU A 141 -6.61 7.20 11.69
C LEU A 141 -6.73 8.71 11.44
N VAL A 142 -6.02 9.19 10.43
CA VAL A 142 -6.05 10.59 9.99
C VAL A 142 -6.61 10.68 8.58
N GLN A 143 -7.47 11.66 8.33
CA GLN A 143 -8.00 11.94 6.99
C GLN A 143 -7.52 13.29 6.49
N PHE A 144 -7.12 13.34 5.22
CA PHE A 144 -6.76 14.57 4.52
C PHE A 144 -7.94 15.00 3.66
N CYS A 145 -8.51 16.16 3.97
CA CYS A 145 -9.71 16.66 3.34
C CYS A 145 -9.43 17.95 2.58
N PHE A 146 -9.76 17.95 1.31
CA PHE A 146 -9.67 19.13 0.43
C PHE A 146 -11.05 19.72 0.27
N VAL A 147 -11.21 20.98 0.57
CA VAL A 147 -12.49 21.70 0.56
C VAL A 147 -12.39 22.94 -0.29
N MET A 148 -13.34 23.14 -1.22
CA MET A 148 -13.44 24.34 -2.03
C MET A 148 -14.64 25.19 -1.57
N LYS A 149 -14.42 26.47 -1.27
CA LYS A 149 -15.42 27.39 -0.73
C LYS A 149 -15.45 28.71 -1.54
N PRO A 150 -16.64 29.11 -2.03
CA PRO A 150 -17.93 28.42 -2.12
C PRO A 150 -17.92 27.45 -3.27
N GLY A 151 -17.39 26.83 -3.84
CA GLY A 151 -17.02 25.74 -4.70
C GLY A 151 -17.97 25.24 -5.77
N GLN A 152 -19.18 25.77 -5.89
CA GLN A 152 -20.11 25.30 -6.91
C GLN A 152 -20.83 26.48 -7.59
N GLU A 153 -20.79 26.54 -8.92
CA GLU A 153 -21.40 27.60 -9.71
C GLU A 153 -22.84 27.24 -10.09
N ASP A 154 -23.10 26.03 -10.50
CA ASP A 154 -24.43 25.52 -10.84
C ASP A 154 -24.52 24.00 -10.58
N SER A 155 -25.73 23.44 -10.70
CA SER A 155 -26.00 22.04 -10.40
C SER A 155 -25.35 21.04 -11.38
N LEU A 156 -24.92 21.48 -12.54
CA LEU A 156 -24.30 20.65 -13.58
C LEU A 156 -22.76 20.78 -13.59
N ARG A 157 -22.25 21.85 -12.96
CA ARG A 157 -20.82 22.09 -12.80
C ARG A 157 -20.43 21.89 -11.36
N PHE A 158 -19.73 20.84 -11.09
CA PHE A 158 -19.37 20.43 -9.73
C PHE A 158 -18.31 21.32 -9.08
N THR A 159 -17.57 22.09 -9.88
CA THR A 159 -16.40 22.80 -9.36
C THR A 159 -16.14 24.12 -10.05
N VAL A 160 -15.65 25.09 -9.27
CA VAL A 160 -15.03 26.32 -9.74
C VAL A 160 -13.60 26.36 -9.30
N PRO A 161 -12.62 26.60 -10.20
CA PRO A 161 -11.20 26.67 -9.82
C PRO A 161 -10.94 27.74 -8.76
N ALA A 162 -10.04 27.43 -7.82
CA ALA A 162 -9.58 28.42 -6.84
C ALA A 162 -9.05 29.69 -7.52
N GLY A 163 -9.27 30.85 -6.89
CA GLY A 163 -8.96 32.17 -7.46
C GLY A 163 -10.03 32.73 -8.38
N ARG A 164 -11.12 31.98 -8.65
CA ARG A 164 -12.33 32.49 -9.33
C ARG A 164 -13.31 33.06 -8.31
N GLU A 165 -14.33 33.70 -8.80
CA GLU A 165 -15.44 34.21 -7.97
C GLU A 165 -16.71 33.43 -8.26
N VAL A 166 -17.48 33.19 -7.21
CA VAL A 166 -18.85 32.68 -7.28
C VAL A 166 -19.72 33.64 -6.49
N ASP A 167 -20.71 34.26 -7.17
CA ASP A 167 -21.60 35.25 -6.58
C ASP A 167 -20.84 36.41 -5.88
N GLY A 168 -19.78 36.89 -6.54
CA GLY A 168 -18.92 37.97 -6.02
C GLY A 168 -18.04 37.56 -4.83
N LYS A 169 -17.93 36.27 -4.54
CA LYS A 169 -17.06 35.74 -3.47
C LYS A 169 -15.89 34.96 -4.06
N PRO A 170 -14.67 35.22 -3.63
CA PRO A 170 -13.51 34.46 -4.10
C PRO A 170 -13.62 33.01 -3.70
N VAL A 171 -13.34 32.11 -4.65
CA VAL A 171 -13.23 30.68 -4.40
C VAL A 171 -11.81 30.38 -3.93
N HIS A 172 -11.69 29.73 -2.78
CA HIS A 172 -10.43 29.27 -2.25
C HIS A 172 -10.51 27.81 -1.84
N MET A 173 -9.36 27.14 -1.81
CA MET A 173 -9.25 25.77 -1.37
C MET A 173 -8.54 25.70 -0.03
N GLU A 174 -9.05 24.85 0.86
CA GLU A 174 -8.46 24.54 2.15
C GLU A 174 -8.05 23.07 2.17
N LEU A 175 -6.91 22.77 2.77
CA LEU A 175 -6.50 21.42 3.15
C LEU A 175 -6.64 21.28 4.65
N LYS A 176 -7.54 20.41 5.08
CA LYS A 176 -7.78 20.10 6.49
C LYS A 176 -7.29 18.71 6.84
N VAL A 177 -6.74 18.57 8.03
CA VAL A 177 -6.39 17.26 8.59
C VAL A 177 -7.38 16.93 9.69
N PHE A 178 -8.08 15.81 9.54
CA PHE A 178 -9.04 15.32 10.51
C PHE A 178 -8.40 14.25 11.38
N HIS A 179 -8.44 14.46 12.68
CA HIS A 179 -8.14 13.48 13.72
C HIS A 179 -9.44 12.98 14.34
N PHE A 180 -9.46 11.75 14.79
CA PHE A 180 -10.63 11.13 15.40
C PHE A 180 -10.32 10.63 16.82
N PRO A 181 -10.11 11.54 17.79
CA PRO A 181 -9.73 11.19 19.15
C PRO A 181 -10.83 10.47 19.92
N TYR A 182 -12.10 10.70 19.59
CA TYR A 182 -13.25 10.22 20.38
C TYR A 182 -13.06 10.44 21.88
N ALA A 183 -12.58 11.62 22.28
CA ALA A 183 -12.31 11.93 23.67
C ALA A 183 -13.61 11.93 24.48
N ALA A 184 -13.77 10.97 25.36
CA ALA A 184 -14.92 10.84 26.24
C ALA A 184 -14.94 11.93 27.33
N PRO A 185 -16.06 12.14 28.03
CA PRO A 185 -16.11 13.02 29.18
C PRO A 185 -15.04 12.69 30.22
N GLY A 186 -14.26 13.70 30.60
CA GLY A 186 -13.14 13.58 31.56
C GLY A 186 -11.82 13.12 30.95
N GLU A 187 -11.76 12.79 29.66
CA GLU A 187 -10.51 12.37 29.01
C GLU A 187 -9.68 13.52 28.49
N THR A 188 -8.38 13.26 28.40
CA THR A 188 -7.40 14.08 27.72
C THR A 188 -6.74 13.24 26.63
N VAL A 189 -6.79 13.71 25.37
CA VAL A 189 -6.24 13.01 24.22
C VAL A 189 -5.28 13.94 23.47
N GLU A 190 -4.10 13.44 23.16
CA GLU A 190 -3.14 14.09 22.26
C GLU A 190 -3.28 13.45 20.87
N ALA A 191 -3.48 14.30 19.86
CA ALA A 191 -3.51 13.85 18.47
C ALA A 191 -2.09 13.61 17.95
N SER A 192 -1.93 12.75 16.97
CA SER A 192 -0.66 12.51 16.31
C SER A 192 -0.12 13.79 15.63
N PRO A 193 1.22 14.00 15.62
CA PRO A 193 1.80 15.18 15.02
C PRO A 193 1.61 15.21 13.50
N VAL A 194 1.32 16.39 12.95
CA VAL A 194 1.26 16.62 11.50
C VAL A 194 2.39 17.55 11.09
N PHE A 195 3.14 17.17 10.07
CA PHE A 195 4.19 18.01 9.50
C PHE A 195 3.75 18.55 8.14
N ALA A 196 3.94 19.86 7.91
CA ALA A 196 3.73 20.49 6.62
C ALA A 196 5.02 21.18 6.14
N GLY A 197 5.40 20.96 4.88
CA GLY A 197 6.61 21.54 4.31
C GLY A 197 6.52 21.72 2.80
N ALA A 198 7.06 22.83 2.29
CA ALA A 198 7.17 23.07 0.86
C ALA A 198 8.37 22.32 0.26
N TYR A 199 8.27 21.98 -1.02
CA TYR A 199 9.36 21.37 -1.77
C TYR A 199 9.41 21.92 -3.22
N GLU A 200 10.61 21.94 -3.78
CA GLU A 200 10.87 22.23 -5.19
C GLU A 200 11.18 20.94 -5.95
N GLY A 201 10.62 20.80 -7.15
CA GLY A 201 10.74 19.63 -8.01
C GLY A 201 9.49 18.74 -7.98
N ASN A 202 9.62 17.53 -8.48
CA ASN A 202 8.53 16.56 -8.62
C ASN A 202 8.16 15.88 -7.30
N TRP A 203 7.23 14.94 -7.37
CA TRP A 203 6.73 14.17 -6.23
C TRP A 203 7.83 13.47 -5.40
N GLU A 204 8.96 13.08 -6.01
CA GLU A 204 10.08 12.44 -5.29
C GLU A 204 10.66 13.38 -4.22
N ARG A 205 10.69 14.69 -4.51
CA ARG A 205 11.18 15.70 -3.55
C ARG A 205 10.23 15.87 -2.37
N GLY A 206 8.92 15.83 -2.65
CA GLY A 206 7.91 15.81 -1.58
C GLY A 206 8.00 14.53 -0.73
N ALA A 207 8.15 13.39 -1.36
CA ALA A 207 8.32 12.11 -0.67
C ALA A 207 9.62 12.02 0.15
N ASP A 208 10.66 12.78 -0.20
CA ASP A 208 11.90 12.87 0.59
C ASP A 208 11.68 13.45 1.99
N LEU A 209 10.69 14.31 2.18
CA LEU A 209 10.34 14.83 3.51
C LEU A 209 9.85 13.69 4.40
N TYR A 210 8.95 12.88 3.88
CA TYR A 210 8.46 11.68 4.57
C TYR A 210 9.57 10.65 4.79
N LYS A 211 10.34 10.33 3.75
CA LYS A 211 11.45 9.37 3.79
C LYS A 211 12.49 9.76 4.84
N SER A 212 12.81 11.05 4.95
CA SER A 212 13.73 11.57 5.95
C SER A 212 13.22 11.34 7.37
N TRP A 213 11.94 11.65 7.64
CA TRP A 213 11.33 11.39 8.94
C TRP A 213 11.22 9.87 9.22
N ARG A 214 10.74 9.09 8.25
CA ARG A 214 10.61 7.63 8.39
C ARG A 214 11.93 6.96 8.74
N SER A 215 13.04 7.42 8.17
CA SER A 215 14.38 6.86 8.43
C SER A 215 14.85 7.00 9.88
N THR A 216 14.23 7.89 10.67
CA THR A 216 14.62 8.11 12.08
C THR A 216 14.12 7.01 13.02
N TRP A 217 13.10 6.25 12.62
CA TRP A 217 12.47 5.26 13.49
C TRP A 217 12.16 3.92 12.81
N PHE A 218 11.94 3.91 11.50
CA PHE A 218 11.53 2.71 10.77
C PHE A 218 12.64 1.66 10.72
N LYS A 219 12.27 0.42 11.03
CA LYS A 219 13.13 -0.75 10.88
C LYS A 219 12.39 -1.81 10.08
N ARG A 220 13.05 -2.32 9.03
CA ARG A 220 12.50 -3.45 8.28
C ARG A 220 12.45 -4.70 9.16
N PRO A 221 11.45 -5.56 8.97
CA PRO A 221 11.40 -6.84 9.65
C PRO A 221 12.51 -7.76 9.15
N PRO A 222 12.92 -8.75 9.93
CA PRO A 222 13.79 -9.80 9.42
C PRO A 222 13.08 -10.52 8.26
N ALA A 223 13.80 -10.71 7.18
CA ALA A 223 13.37 -11.49 6.03
C ALA A 223 14.18 -12.78 5.96
N PRO A 224 13.56 -13.92 5.61
CA PRO A 224 14.30 -15.16 5.44
C PRO A 224 15.33 -15.04 4.31
N SER A 225 16.49 -15.66 4.48
CA SER A 225 17.59 -15.56 3.52
C SER A 225 17.23 -16.06 2.12
N TRP A 226 16.32 -17.00 2.04
CA TRP A 226 15.88 -17.62 0.80
C TRP A 226 15.06 -16.68 -0.11
N ILE A 227 14.48 -15.58 0.42
CA ILE A 227 13.69 -14.64 -0.41
C ILE A 227 14.59 -13.78 -1.32
N LYS A 228 15.83 -13.52 -0.91
CA LYS A 228 16.75 -12.65 -1.67
C LYS A 228 16.95 -13.10 -3.13
N PRO A 229 17.21 -14.38 -3.44
CA PRO A 229 17.36 -14.86 -4.81
C PRO A 229 16.02 -15.16 -5.53
N VAL A 230 14.88 -14.83 -4.95
CA VAL A 230 13.57 -15.06 -5.58
C VAL A 230 13.23 -13.89 -6.48
N HIS A 231 13.36 -14.08 -7.79
CA HIS A 231 12.99 -13.08 -8.80
C HIS A 231 11.62 -13.35 -9.40
N ALA A 232 11.13 -14.59 -9.28
CA ALA A 232 9.85 -15.01 -9.81
C ALA A 232 9.14 -15.99 -8.86
N TRP A 233 7.82 -15.89 -8.86
CA TRP A 233 6.89 -16.57 -7.98
C TRP A 233 5.65 -16.99 -8.81
N LEU A 234 5.03 -18.11 -8.53
CA LEU A 234 3.76 -18.54 -9.12
C LEU A 234 2.66 -18.45 -8.07
N GLN A 235 1.55 -17.82 -8.38
CA GLN A 235 0.31 -17.96 -7.60
C GLN A 235 -0.60 -18.99 -8.26
N LEU A 236 -1.08 -19.94 -7.47
CA LEU A 236 -1.89 -21.06 -7.95
C LEU A 236 -3.14 -21.24 -7.08
N HIS A 237 -4.31 -21.10 -7.69
CA HIS A 237 -5.56 -21.58 -7.09
C HIS A 237 -5.65 -23.11 -7.12
N ILE A 238 -5.82 -23.69 -5.94
CA ILE A 238 -6.16 -25.12 -5.78
C ILE A 238 -7.68 -25.29 -5.78
N ASN A 239 -8.35 -24.44 -5.01
CA ASN A 239 -9.79 -24.25 -5.06
C ASN A 239 -10.09 -22.75 -5.18
N SER A 240 -10.72 -22.38 -6.28
CA SER A 240 -11.00 -20.98 -6.61
C SER A 240 -12.20 -20.43 -5.82
N PRO A 241 -12.42 -19.09 -5.82
CA PRO A 241 -13.62 -18.50 -5.22
C PRO A 241 -14.94 -19.03 -5.79
N GLU A 242 -14.91 -19.55 -7.02
CA GLU A 242 -16.05 -20.19 -7.67
C GLU A 242 -16.30 -21.63 -7.20
N ASP A 243 -15.49 -22.13 -6.25
CA ASP A 243 -15.48 -23.51 -5.76
C ASP A 243 -15.13 -24.54 -6.85
N GLU A 244 -14.24 -24.16 -7.77
CA GLU A 244 -13.66 -25.07 -8.76
C GLU A 244 -12.45 -25.78 -8.16
N LEU A 245 -12.60 -27.05 -7.84
CA LEU A 245 -11.50 -27.92 -7.40
C LEU A 245 -10.60 -28.23 -8.60
N ARG A 246 -9.45 -27.56 -8.68
CA ARG A 246 -8.58 -27.59 -9.87
C ARG A 246 -7.55 -28.72 -9.82
N CYS A 247 -7.08 -29.06 -8.63
CA CYS A 247 -6.13 -30.17 -8.44
C CYS A 247 -6.21 -30.68 -7.01
N ARG A 248 -5.83 -31.94 -6.81
CA ARG A 248 -5.63 -32.51 -5.47
C ARG A 248 -4.26 -32.14 -4.93
N TYR A 249 -4.04 -32.28 -3.62
CA TYR A 249 -2.75 -31.99 -3.01
C TYR A 249 -1.61 -32.78 -3.61
N GLN A 250 -1.80 -34.05 -3.92
CA GLN A 250 -0.79 -34.89 -4.58
C GLN A 250 -0.38 -34.36 -5.97
N ASP A 251 -1.26 -33.64 -6.67
CA ASP A 251 -1.01 -33.10 -8.01
C ASP A 251 -0.12 -31.85 -7.97
N LEU A 252 0.05 -31.22 -6.81
CA LEU A 252 0.82 -29.98 -6.64
C LEU A 252 2.29 -30.15 -7.05
N VAL A 253 2.83 -31.36 -6.93
CA VAL A 253 4.22 -31.69 -7.28
C VAL A 253 4.52 -31.38 -8.75
N ARG A 254 3.55 -31.55 -9.65
CA ARG A 254 3.72 -31.19 -11.09
C ARG A 254 3.95 -29.70 -11.29
N TYR A 255 3.21 -28.84 -10.54
CA TYR A 255 3.39 -27.39 -10.59
C TYR A 255 4.73 -26.97 -10.00
N GLY A 256 5.18 -27.61 -8.91
CA GLY A 256 6.51 -27.42 -8.36
C GLY A 256 7.61 -27.73 -9.37
N ARG A 257 7.45 -28.83 -10.11
CA ARG A 257 8.39 -29.21 -11.19
C ARG A 257 8.39 -28.19 -12.32
N SER A 258 7.22 -27.74 -12.75
CA SER A 258 7.09 -26.68 -13.74
C SER A 258 7.77 -25.37 -13.28
N CYS A 259 7.57 -24.96 -12.03
CA CYS A 259 8.24 -23.82 -11.45
C CYS A 259 9.76 -23.97 -11.52
N ALA A 260 10.30 -25.10 -11.06
CA ALA A 260 11.75 -25.36 -11.08
C ALA A 260 12.34 -25.30 -12.50
N GLN A 261 11.67 -25.90 -13.49
CA GLN A 261 12.09 -25.89 -14.89
C GLN A 261 12.08 -24.48 -15.51
N ASN A 262 11.22 -23.61 -15.02
CA ASN A 262 11.09 -22.23 -15.49
C ASN A 262 11.82 -21.18 -14.67
N GLY A 263 12.66 -21.57 -13.68
CA GLY A 263 13.42 -20.66 -12.83
C GLY A 263 12.55 -19.96 -11.76
N ILE A 264 11.29 -20.38 -11.60
CA ILE A 264 10.37 -19.85 -10.58
C ILE A 264 10.71 -20.51 -9.25
N ARG A 265 11.09 -19.72 -8.24
CA ARG A 265 11.66 -20.24 -6.99
C ARG A 265 10.69 -20.28 -5.81
N ALA A 266 9.46 -19.79 -6.00
CA ALA A 266 8.41 -19.90 -4.99
C ALA A 266 7.07 -20.17 -5.65
N ILE A 267 6.19 -20.88 -4.96
CA ILE A 267 4.79 -21.13 -5.33
C ILE A 267 3.90 -20.77 -4.15
N GLN A 268 2.87 -20.01 -4.41
CA GLN A 268 1.83 -19.68 -3.45
C GLN A 268 0.58 -20.51 -3.74
N LEU A 269 0.11 -21.21 -2.72
CA LEU A 269 -1.08 -22.04 -2.82
C LEU A 269 -2.28 -21.29 -2.27
N VAL A 270 -3.23 -20.96 -3.12
CA VAL A 270 -4.44 -20.21 -2.81
C VAL A 270 -5.63 -21.18 -2.78
N GLY A 271 -6.50 -21.05 -1.77
CA GLY A 271 -7.66 -21.92 -1.61
C GLY A 271 -7.31 -23.36 -1.23
N TRP A 272 -6.21 -23.55 -0.52
CA TRP A 272 -5.78 -24.84 0.00
C TRP A 272 -6.62 -25.32 1.19
N ASN A 273 -7.29 -24.38 1.88
CA ASN A 273 -8.14 -24.62 3.05
C ASN A 273 -9.55 -25.05 2.68
N THR A 274 -10.26 -25.56 3.65
CA THR A 274 -11.68 -25.99 3.53
C THR A 274 -12.52 -24.87 2.93
N GLY A 275 -13.22 -25.20 1.85
CA GLY A 275 -14.11 -24.28 1.13
C GLY A 275 -13.39 -23.40 0.08
N GLY A 276 -12.05 -23.38 0.04
CA GLY A 276 -11.29 -22.60 -0.94
C GLY A 276 -11.11 -21.13 -0.54
N GLN A 277 -10.70 -20.31 -1.50
CA GLN A 277 -10.51 -18.89 -1.27
C GLN A 277 -11.80 -18.19 -0.86
N ASP A 278 -11.72 -17.26 0.07
CA ASP A 278 -12.82 -16.44 0.63
C ASP A 278 -13.97 -17.22 1.28
N ARG A 279 -13.69 -18.46 1.69
CA ARG A 279 -14.64 -19.29 2.46
C ARG A 279 -14.02 -19.80 3.76
N ALA A 280 -14.89 -20.01 4.72
CA ALA A 280 -14.60 -20.63 6.01
C ALA A 280 -13.56 -19.89 6.87
N TYR A 281 -13.13 -18.70 6.50
CA TYR A 281 -12.19 -17.93 7.35
C TYR A 281 -12.82 -17.62 8.73
N PRO A 282 -12.01 -17.63 9.76
CA PRO A 282 -10.55 -17.73 9.82
C PRO A 282 -9.98 -19.15 9.90
N LEU A 283 -10.81 -20.18 9.64
CA LEU A 283 -10.38 -21.58 9.76
C LEU A 283 -9.46 -21.99 8.61
N HIS A 284 -8.28 -22.48 8.95
CA HIS A 284 -7.25 -22.92 8.02
C HIS A 284 -7.03 -24.44 8.11
N ASP A 285 -8.13 -25.20 8.07
CA ASP A 285 -8.08 -26.65 7.97
C ASP A 285 -7.96 -27.10 6.51
N THR A 286 -7.30 -28.24 6.27
CA THR A 286 -7.20 -28.83 4.93
C THR A 286 -8.58 -29.26 4.41
N ASP A 287 -8.83 -29.08 3.11
CA ASP A 287 -10.08 -29.51 2.47
C ASP A 287 -10.01 -31.01 2.13
N GLY A 288 -10.83 -31.83 2.79
CA GLY A 288 -10.88 -33.28 2.54
C GLY A 288 -11.23 -33.67 1.11
N ARG A 289 -11.81 -32.76 0.31
CA ARG A 289 -12.08 -32.97 -1.12
C ARG A 289 -10.79 -32.91 -1.95
N LEU A 290 -9.78 -32.18 -1.47
CA LEU A 290 -8.47 -32.03 -2.11
C LEU A 290 -7.47 -33.12 -1.65
N GLY A 291 -7.70 -33.69 -0.48
CA GLY A 291 -6.86 -34.72 0.11
C GLY A 291 -6.68 -34.53 1.62
N THR A 292 -5.77 -35.29 2.20
CA THR A 292 -5.43 -35.25 3.62
C THR A 292 -4.32 -34.22 3.92
N ALA A 293 -4.22 -33.80 5.17
CA ALA A 293 -3.10 -32.96 5.63
C ALA A 293 -1.72 -33.64 5.41
N GLY A 294 -1.68 -34.96 5.49
CA GLY A 294 -0.46 -35.74 5.19
C GLY A 294 -0.04 -35.64 3.74
N GLU A 295 -0.98 -35.73 2.81
CA GLU A 295 -0.72 -35.56 1.37
C GLU A 295 -0.25 -34.15 1.03
N LEU A 296 -0.86 -33.11 1.63
CA LEU A 296 -0.40 -31.73 1.44
C LEU A 296 1.02 -31.53 1.98
N ARG A 297 1.30 -32.03 3.18
CA ARG A 297 2.65 -31.96 3.77
C ARG A 297 3.69 -32.66 2.90
N GLN A 298 3.36 -33.83 2.37
CA GLN A 298 4.24 -34.57 1.46
C GLN A 298 4.49 -33.79 0.17
N ALA A 299 3.45 -33.26 -0.47
CA ALA A 299 3.58 -32.46 -1.68
C ALA A 299 4.44 -31.20 -1.45
N ILE A 300 4.26 -30.50 -0.33
CA ILE A 300 5.11 -29.36 0.06
C ILE A 300 6.58 -29.80 0.16
N ALA A 301 6.87 -30.90 0.86
CA ALA A 301 8.23 -31.39 1.02
C ALA A 301 8.88 -31.78 -0.34
N GLU A 302 8.15 -32.43 -1.22
CA GLU A 302 8.62 -32.80 -2.57
C GLU A 302 8.91 -31.54 -3.43
N ILE A 303 8.07 -30.53 -3.36
CA ILE A 303 8.29 -29.24 -4.06
C ILE A 303 9.55 -28.55 -3.52
N GLN A 304 9.74 -28.55 -2.21
CA GLN A 304 10.92 -27.95 -1.57
C GLN A 304 12.23 -28.67 -1.98
N GLN A 305 12.19 -30.00 -2.19
CA GLN A 305 13.34 -30.76 -2.69
C GLN A 305 13.75 -30.37 -4.11
N MET A 306 12.84 -29.78 -4.90
CA MET A 306 13.12 -29.22 -6.23
C MET A 306 13.72 -27.80 -6.17
N GLY A 307 13.93 -27.24 -4.98
CA GLY A 307 14.42 -25.87 -4.77
C GLY A 307 13.35 -24.78 -4.90
N VAL A 308 12.07 -25.15 -4.85
CA VAL A 308 10.93 -24.23 -4.90
C VAL A 308 10.33 -24.09 -3.51
N LYS A 309 10.21 -22.87 -3.01
CA LYS A 309 9.60 -22.55 -1.71
C LYS A 309 8.08 -22.57 -1.82
N VAL A 310 7.41 -22.98 -0.74
CA VAL A 310 5.94 -23.05 -0.70
C VAL A 310 5.39 -22.07 0.32
N VAL A 311 4.51 -21.19 -0.14
CA VAL A 311 3.84 -20.17 0.66
C VAL A 311 2.34 -20.43 0.65
N LEU A 312 1.71 -20.37 1.81
CA LEU A 312 0.27 -20.59 1.93
C LEU A 312 -0.46 -19.25 1.99
N PHE A 313 -1.57 -19.16 1.27
CA PHE A 313 -2.48 -18.02 1.34
C PHE A 313 -3.37 -18.13 2.57
N ASN A 314 -3.36 -17.12 3.42
CA ASN A 314 -4.12 -17.08 4.67
C ASN A 314 -4.87 -15.76 4.80
N LYS A 315 -5.97 -15.76 5.58
CA LYS A 315 -6.77 -14.55 5.85
C LYS A 315 -7.27 -14.56 7.29
N TYR A 316 -7.06 -13.48 8.02
CA TYR A 316 -7.40 -13.35 9.45
C TYR A 316 -8.24 -12.12 9.78
N THR A 317 -8.34 -11.18 8.87
CA THR A 317 -9.09 -9.92 9.03
C THR A 317 -10.59 -10.15 9.16
N TRP A 318 -11.08 -11.25 8.57
CA TRP A 318 -12.51 -11.54 8.43
C TRP A 318 -12.92 -12.87 9.05
N ALA A 319 -14.19 -12.92 9.47
CA ALA A 319 -14.86 -14.21 9.75
C ALA A 319 -16.05 -14.41 8.83
N ASP A 320 -16.18 -15.62 8.31
CA ASP A 320 -17.31 -16.03 7.47
C ASP A 320 -18.53 -16.30 8.36
N ARG A 321 -19.57 -15.45 8.27
CA ARG A 321 -20.80 -15.60 9.07
C ARG A 321 -21.64 -16.81 8.67
N SER A 322 -21.34 -17.49 7.57
CA SER A 322 -22.00 -18.73 7.17
C SER A 322 -21.51 -19.94 7.96
N LEU A 323 -20.38 -19.82 8.66
CA LEU A 323 -19.88 -20.87 9.53
C LEU A 323 -20.83 -21.13 10.71
N PRO A 324 -21.11 -22.40 11.04
CA PRO A 324 -21.90 -22.73 12.23
C PRO A 324 -21.36 -22.10 13.51
N GLN A 325 -20.04 -21.99 13.65
CA GLN A 325 -19.34 -21.41 14.78
C GLN A 325 -19.40 -19.89 14.85
N PHE A 326 -19.81 -19.20 13.79
CA PHE A 326 -19.79 -17.74 13.76
C PHE A 326 -20.56 -17.13 14.92
N ARG A 327 -21.83 -17.52 15.09
CA ARG A 327 -22.71 -16.96 16.13
C ARG A 327 -22.32 -17.38 17.56
N THR A 328 -21.72 -18.56 17.71
CA THR A 328 -21.40 -19.13 19.02
C THR A 328 -19.99 -18.85 19.49
N ARG A 329 -19.07 -18.53 18.55
CA ARG A 329 -17.65 -18.37 18.86
C ARG A 329 -17.05 -17.06 18.33
N PHE A 330 -17.33 -16.66 17.08
CA PHE A 330 -16.61 -15.56 16.45
C PHE A 330 -17.30 -14.20 16.59
N LEU A 331 -18.63 -14.17 16.64
CA LEU A 331 -19.40 -12.92 16.71
C LEU A 331 -18.96 -11.99 17.86
N GLN A 332 -18.52 -12.56 18.98
CA GLN A 332 -18.02 -11.78 20.11
C GLN A 332 -16.74 -10.98 19.81
N TYR A 333 -16.02 -11.29 18.73
CA TYR A 333 -14.80 -10.60 18.31
C TYR A 333 -15.03 -9.69 17.08
N ALA A 334 -16.26 -9.65 16.55
CA ALA A 334 -16.59 -8.78 15.43
C ALA A 334 -16.43 -7.31 15.80
N ALA A 335 -15.86 -6.52 14.88
CA ALA A 335 -15.86 -5.08 15.04
C ALA A 335 -17.29 -4.55 14.99
N LYS A 336 -17.68 -3.75 15.97
CA LYS A 336 -19.04 -3.22 16.11
C LYS A 336 -19.05 -1.70 15.93
N ASP A 337 -20.11 -1.22 15.33
CA ASP A 337 -20.42 0.19 15.23
C ASP A 337 -20.96 0.77 16.56
N PRO A 338 -21.27 2.10 16.64
CA PRO A 338 -21.82 2.72 17.86
C PRO A 338 -23.17 2.16 18.31
N TYR A 339 -23.88 1.43 17.45
CA TYR A 339 -25.20 0.84 17.74
C TYR A 339 -25.10 -0.63 18.17
N GLY A 340 -23.89 -1.19 18.15
CA GLY A 340 -23.64 -2.59 18.48
C GLY A 340 -23.78 -3.57 17.33
N ASP A 341 -23.99 -3.07 16.11
CA ASP A 341 -24.11 -3.87 14.92
C ASP A 341 -22.74 -4.07 14.22
N TYR A 342 -22.61 -5.15 13.47
CA TYR A 342 -21.43 -5.45 12.68
C TYR A 342 -21.68 -5.26 11.18
N ARG A 343 -20.64 -4.82 10.46
CA ARG A 343 -20.69 -4.70 9.00
C ARG A 343 -20.54 -6.07 8.33
N VAL A 344 -20.98 -6.17 7.08
CA VAL A 344 -20.83 -7.38 6.27
C VAL A 344 -20.32 -7.01 4.90
N HIS A 345 -19.22 -7.64 4.49
CA HIS A 345 -18.60 -7.50 3.20
C HIS A 345 -18.96 -8.68 2.29
N PRO A 346 -19.14 -8.50 0.97
CA PRO A 346 -19.52 -9.58 0.06
C PRO A 346 -18.46 -10.68 -0.06
N GLY A 347 -17.18 -10.36 -0.01
CA GLY A 347 -16.09 -11.25 -0.45
C GLY A 347 -16.00 -11.32 -1.97
N TYR A 348 -15.05 -12.10 -2.47
CA TYR A 348 -14.78 -12.24 -3.92
C TYR A 348 -15.38 -13.51 -4.49
N GLN A 349 -16.66 -13.78 -4.23
CA GLN A 349 -17.33 -14.96 -4.77
C GLN A 349 -18.17 -14.59 -5.98
N TYR A 350 -17.90 -15.24 -7.09
CA TYR A 350 -18.53 -14.93 -8.38
C TYR A 350 -19.09 -16.20 -9.03
N GLN A 351 -19.66 -17.09 -8.22
CA GLN A 351 -20.15 -18.40 -8.70
C GLN A 351 -21.49 -18.30 -9.41
N THR A 352 -22.28 -17.28 -9.05
CA THR A 352 -23.64 -17.16 -9.57
C THR A 352 -23.94 -15.72 -10.01
N PRO A 353 -24.91 -15.51 -10.93
CA PRO A 353 -25.40 -14.18 -11.25
C PRO A 353 -25.92 -13.40 -10.03
N ALA A 354 -26.49 -14.08 -9.04
CA ALA A 354 -26.93 -13.46 -7.80
C ALA A 354 -25.76 -12.86 -7.01
N GLN A 355 -24.62 -13.57 -6.97
CA GLN A 355 -23.40 -13.06 -6.34
C GLN A 355 -22.81 -11.87 -7.11
N LEU A 356 -22.72 -11.96 -8.43
CA LEU A 356 -22.28 -10.84 -9.27
C LEU A 356 -23.18 -9.61 -9.11
N SER A 357 -24.46 -9.80 -8.81
CA SER A 357 -25.44 -8.75 -8.57
C SER A 357 -25.53 -8.33 -7.09
N ASP A 358 -24.67 -8.87 -6.22
CA ASP A 358 -24.67 -8.62 -4.76
C ASP A 358 -26.03 -8.94 -4.08
N ILE A 359 -26.75 -9.96 -4.57
CA ILE A 359 -28.01 -10.40 -3.99
C ILE A 359 -27.75 -11.43 -2.90
N ASN A 360 -27.92 -11.00 -1.62
CA ASN A 360 -27.79 -11.87 -0.43
C ASN A 360 -26.48 -12.66 -0.32
N THR A 361 -25.38 -12.12 -0.85
CA THR A 361 -24.09 -12.82 -0.91
C THR A 361 -23.10 -12.40 0.15
N ARG A 362 -23.40 -11.33 0.90
CA ARG A 362 -22.51 -10.75 1.91
C ARG A 362 -22.37 -11.71 3.09
N ARG A 363 -21.13 -12.05 3.41
CA ARG A 363 -20.85 -13.01 4.48
C ARG A 363 -19.58 -12.80 5.27
N LEU A 364 -18.63 -11.96 4.81
CA LEU A 364 -17.40 -11.68 5.55
C LEU A 364 -17.64 -10.55 6.54
N VAL A 365 -17.32 -10.80 7.80
CA VAL A 365 -17.47 -9.85 8.91
C VAL A 365 -16.10 -9.42 9.38
N PRO A 366 -15.81 -8.09 9.45
CA PRO A 366 -14.52 -7.60 9.94
C PRO A 366 -14.37 -7.89 11.42
N MET A 367 -13.24 -8.45 11.79
CA MET A 367 -12.91 -8.80 13.15
C MET A 367 -12.07 -7.70 13.80
N CYS A 368 -12.23 -7.47 15.10
CA CYS A 368 -11.45 -6.48 15.82
C CYS A 368 -10.03 -7.02 16.12
N MET A 369 -9.04 -6.56 15.37
CA MET A 369 -7.65 -6.99 15.56
C MET A 369 -7.06 -6.52 16.90
N ASN A 370 -7.69 -5.54 17.57
CA ASN A 370 -7.28 -5.13 18.93
C ASN A 370 -7.69 -6.15 20.00
N SER A 371 -8.65 -7.06 19.72
CA SER A 371 -9.02 -8.13 20.66
C SER A 371 -7.88 -9.14 20.79
N ALA A 372 -7.31 -9.25 21.99
CA ALA A 372 -6.25 -10.20 22.28
C ALA A 372 -6.71 -11.66 22.08
N GLN A 373 -7.97 -11.97 22.44
CA GLN A 373 -8.54 -13.31 22.27
C GLN A 373 -8.71 -13.68 20.79
N TRP A 374 -9.03 -12.68 19.92
CA TRP A 374 -9.07 -12.91 18.50
C TRP A 374 -7.67 -13.21 17.94
N ARG A 375 -6.66 -12.43 18.33
CA ARG A 375 -5.27 -12.66 17.90
C ARG A 375 -4.75 -14.02 18.37
N ASP A 376 -5.03 -14.41 19.61
CA ASP A 376 -4.65 -15.72 20.15
C ASP A 376 -5.27 -16.86 19.31
N PHE A 377 -6.56 -16.74 18.97
CA PHE A 377 -7.21 -17.67 18.06
C PHE A 377 -6.53 -17.72 16.69
N CYS A 378 -6.19 -16.57 16.10
CA CYS A 378 -5.50 -16.48 14.80
C CYS A 378 -4.10 -17.14 14.87
N CYS A 379 -3.38 -17.04 15.99
CA CYS A 379 -2.10 -17.73 16.19
C CYS A 379 -2.24 -19.24 16.08
N GLY A 380 -3.27 -19.83 16.66
CA GLY A 380 -3.55 -21.26 16.53
C GLY A 380 -3.84 -21.69 15.08
N GLU A 381 -4.55 -20.84 14.32
CA GLU A 381 -4.80 -21.08 12.91
C GLU A 381 -3.54 -20.90 12.05
N PHE A 382 -2.71 -19.92 12.38
CA PHE A 382 -1.41 -19.69 11.74
C PHE A 382 -0.44 -20.87 11.93
N GLU A 383 -0.37 -21.44 13.12
CA GLU A 383 0.49 -22.60 13.42
C GLU A 383 0.26 -23.77 12.46
N LYS A 384 -0.97 -23.99 12.00
CA LYS A 384 -1.29 -25.04 11.03
C LYS A 384 -0.48 -24.92 9.73
N SER A 385 -0.20 -23.66 9.27
CA SER A 385 0.63 -23.44 8.10
C SER A 385 2.10 -23.87 8.32
N ILE A 386 2.63 -23.63 9.51
CA ILE A 386 3.97 -24.10 9.88
C ILE A 386 3.99 -25.63 9.98
N ASP A 387 3.00 -26.24 10.62
CA ASP A 387 2.91 -27.69 10.83
C ASP A 387 2.70 -28.46 9.51
N LEU A 388 2.16 -27.80 8.47
CA LEU A 388 2.11 -28.32 7.10
C LEU A 388 3.47 -28.24 6.39
N GLY A 389 4.46 -27.55 6.95
CA GLY A 389 5.81 -27.44 6.39
C GLY A 389 6.00 -26.23 5.47
N ALA A 390 5.04 -25.33 5.35
CA ALA A 390 5.16 -24.13 4.50
C ALA A 390 6.39 -23.29 4.84
N ASP A 391 6.96 -22.60 3.84
CA ASP A 391 8.10 -21.69 4.03
C ASP A 391 7.65 -20.26 4.39
N GLY A 392 6.36 -19.98 4.28
CA GLY A 392 5.78 -18.68 4.60
C GLY A 392 4.27 -18.65 4.42
N ILE A 393 3.70 -17.52 4.78
CA ILE A 393 2.32 -17.17 4.43
C ILE A 393 2.31 -15.88 3.60
N LEU A 394 1.28 -15.75 2.74
CA LEU A 394 0.80 -14.47 2.29
C LEU A 394 -0.54 -14.22 2.99
N TYR A 395 -0.55 -13.19 3.85
CA TYR A 395 -1.74 -12.74 4.54
C TYR A 395 -2.52 -11.77 3.65
N ASP A 396 -3.63 -12.23 3.13
CA ASP A 396 -4.52 -11.49 2.25
C ASP A 396 -5.35 -10.48 3.05
N GLU A 397 -5.49 -9.29 2.49
CA GLU A 397 -6.18 -8.16 3.14
C GLU A 397 -5.68 -7.87 4.57
N CYS A 398 -4.38 -8.03 4.80
CA CYS A 398 -3.77 -7.51 6.02
C CYS A 398 -4.02 -5.99 6.11
N GLN A 399 -4.38 -5.50 7.29
CA GLN A 399 -4.78 -4.10 7.51
C GLN A 399 -5.76 -3.50 6.50
N HIS A 400 -6.57 -4.24 5.96
CA HIS A 400 -7.60 -3.96 4.96
C HIS A 400 -7.47 -2.62 4.19
N HIS A 401 -7.23 -2.69 2.92
CA HIS A 401 -7.06 -1.54 2.05
C HIS A 401 -8.23 -0.54 2.14
N GLY A 402 -7.97 0.59 2.75
CA GLY A 402 -8.79 1.79 2.58
C GLY A 402 -10.08 1.88 3.37
N GLY A 403 -10.29 1.08 4.38
CA GLY A 403 -11.44 1.21 5.27
C GLY A 403 -11.09 1.85 6.61
N ALA A 404 -11.66 3.00 6.93
CA ALA A 404 -11.66 3.49 8.29
C ALA A 404 -12.69 2.68 9.11
N PHE A 405 -12.21 1.72 9.88
CA PHE A 405 -13.08 0.94 10.75
C PHE A 405 -12.71 1.17 12.20
N TYR A 406 -13.65 1.75 12.94
CA TYR A 406 -13.58 1.84 14.39
C TYR A 406 -14.45 0.78 15.04
N CYS A 407 -13.93 0.16 16.11
CA CYS A 407 -14.69 -0.76 16.94
C CYS A 407 -15.15 -0.07 18.22
N PHE A 408 -16.46 -0.08 18.46
CA PHE A 408 -17.09 0.51 19.63
C PHE A 408 -17.42 -0.54 20.72
N ASP A 409 -16.95 -1.77 20.59
CA ASP A 409 -17.20 -2.80 21.59
C ASP A 409 -16.22 -2.70 22.78
N PRO A 410 -16.70 -2.32 23.99
CA PRO A 410 -15.83 -2.20 25.16
C PRO A 410 -15.30 -3.55 25.66
N SER A 411 -15.92 -4.67 25.27
CA SER A 411 -15.51 -6.00 25.72
C SER A 411 -14.18 -6.46 25.11
N HIS A 412 -13.67 -5.77 24.08
CA HIS A 412 -12.41 -6.12 23.42
C HIS A 412 -11.17 -5.62 24.14
N GLY A 413 -11.33 -4.80 25.22
CA GLY A 413 -10.20 -4.36 26.06
C GLY A 413 -9.35 -3.24 25.49
N HIS A 414 -9.79 -2.57 24.42
CA HIS A 414 -9.17 -1.38 23.86
C HIS A 414 -9.93 -0.10 24.24
N HIS A 415 -9.35 1.08 24.01
CA HIS A 415 -10.09 2.35 24.07
C HIS A 415 -11.30 2.31 23.12
N VAL A 416 -12.41 2.93 23.53
CA VAL A 416 -13.65 2.92 22.73
C VAL A 416 -13.95 4.31 22.17
N PRO A 417 -13.99 4.42 20.83
CA PRO A 417 -13.66 3.40 19.84
C PRO A 417 -12.14 3.29 19.56
N ALA A 418 -11.74 2.21 18.90
CA ALA A 418 -10.39 2.06 18.39
C ALA A 418 -10.39 1.65 16.92
N ASN A 419 -9.41 2.15 16.15
CA ASN A 419 -9.15 1.67 14.80
C ASN A 419 -8.81 0.18 14.84
N ILE A 420 -9.64 -0.65 14.20
CA ILE A 420 -9.49 -2.11 14.28
C ILE A 420 -8.16 -2.62 13.73
N TYR A 421 -7.62 -1.93 12.71
CA TYR A 421 -6.39 -2.35 12.04
C TYR A 421 -5.11 -1.96 12.79
N ALA A 422 -5.19 -1.11 13.81
CA ALA A 422 -4.05 -0.85 14.71
C ALA A 422 -3.55 -2.13 15.39
N GLY A 423 -4.44 -3.11 15.60
CA GLY A 423 -4.12 -4.42 16.16
C GLY A 423 -3.39 -5.37 15.20
N ASP A 424 -3.35 -5.11 13.90
CA ASP A 424 -2.66 -5.98 12.93
C ASP A 424 -1.15 -6.01 13.20
N HIS A 425 -0.56 -4.89 13.58
CA HIS A 425 0.82 -4.85 14.04
C HIS A 425 1.07 -5.81 15.22
N LEU A 426 0.14 -5.87 16.17
CA LEU A 426 0.22 -6.79 17.29
C LEU A 426 0.07 -8.25 16.83
N LEU A 427 -0.85 -8.53 15.91
CA LEU A 427 -1.01 -9.86 15.32
C LEU A 427 0.25 -10.32 14.61
N ALA A 428 0.87 -9.44 13.83
CA ALA A 428 2.12 -9.77 13.14
C ALA A 428 3.26 -10.07 14.12
N GLN A 429 3.32 -9.38 15.27
CA GLN A 429 4.27 -9.68 16.35
C GLN A 429 3.97 -11.03 17.00
N ASP A 430 2.69 -11.33 17.27
CA ASP A 430 2.25 -12.61 17.82
C ASP A 430 2.63 -13.76 16.88
N PHE A 431 2.36 -13.65 15.59
CA PHE A 431 2.76 -14.64 14.57
C PHE A 431 4.27 -14.83 14.51
N ARG A 432 5.03 -13.75 14.59
CA ARG A 432 6.50 -13.81 14.60
C ARG A 432 7.01 -14.57 15.82
N ALA A 433 6.45 -14.32 16.99
CA ALA A 433 6.82 -15.02 18.22
C ALA A 433 6.55 -16.54 18.14
N VAL A 434 5.50 -16.95 17.42
CA VAL A 434 5.21 -18.36 17.13
C VAL A 434 6.24 -18.93 16.14
N ALA A 435 6.48 -18.22 15.05
CA ALA A 435 7.40 -18.69 14.00
C ALA A 435 8.85 -18.81 14.51
N GLU A 436 9.32 -17.87 15.31
CA GLU A 436 10.68 -17.90 15.89
C GLU A 436 10.94 -19.17 16.70
N LYS A 437 9.93 -19.72 17.34
CA LYS A 437 10.04 -20.97 18.13
C LYS A 437 10.01 -22.23 17.26
N LYS A 438 9.23 -22.22 16.16
CA LYS A 438 8.96 -23.42 15.35
C LYS A 438 9.74 -23.46 14.03
N LYS A 439 9.84 -22.32 13.34
CA LYS A 439 10.47 -22.19 12.02
C LYS A 439 11.02 -20.77 11.83
N PRO A 440 12.20 -20.43 12.37
CA PRO A 440 12.74 -19.07 12.37
C PRO A 440 12.90 -18.43 10.98
N ASP A 441 13.11 -19.25 9.93
CA ASP A 441 13.28 -18.80 8.53
C ASP A 441 11.93 -18.74 7.76
N PHE A 442 10.85 -18.36 8.46
CA PHE A 442 9.50 -18.28 7.92
C PHE A 442 9.19 -16.91 7.34
N LEU A 443 8.63 -16.86 6.12
CA LEU A 443 8.26 -15.61 5.44
C LEU A 443 6.88 -15.11 5.89
N PHE A 444 6.83 -13.84 6.25
CA PHE A 444 5.59 -13.08 6.38
C PHE A 444 5.46 -12.13 5.17
N ALA A 445 4.51 -12.43 4.29
CA ALA A 445 4.11 -11.57 3.19
C ALA A 445 2.69 -11.07 3.40
N GLY A 446 2.35 -9.89 2.91
CA GLY A 446 1.01 -9.33 2.97
C GLY A 446 0.54 -8.81 1.62
N GLU A 447 -0.78 -8.78 1.42
CA GLU A 447 -1.36 -8.18 0.23
C GLU A 447 -1.43 -6.67 0.38
N ALA A 448 -0.98 -5.93 -0.64
CA ALA A 448 -1.01 -4.47 -0.74
C ALA A 448 -0.53 -3.73 0.52
N CYS A 449 0.46 -4.30 1.22
CA CYS A 449 1.05 -3.66 2.39
C CYS A 449 1.45 -2.23 2.06
N TYR A 450 0.92 -1.29 2.79
CA TYR A 450 1.39 0.07 2.68
C TYR A 450 2.66 0.29 3.52
N ASP A 451 3.22 1.45 3.39
CA ASP A 451 4.51 1.85 3.92
C ASP A 451 4.79 1.43 5.38
N LEU A 452 3.86 1.73 6.30
CA LEU A 452 4.07 1.41 7.73
C LEU A 452 3.98 -0.09 8.02
N GLU A 453 3.21 -0.86 7.24
CA GLU A 453 3.10 -2.31 7.41
C GLU A 453 4.36 -3.05 7.00
N LEU A 454 5.19 -2.47 6.13
CA LEU A 454 6.49 -3.02 5.79
C LEU A 454 7.48 -3.05 6.96
N ARG A 455 7.09 -2.59 8.16
CA ARG A 455 7.80 -2.90 9.41
C ARG A 455 7.49 -4.32 9.92
N ASP A 456 6.38 -4.91 9.47
CA ASP A 456 5.86 -6.19 9.93
C ASP A 456 5.98 -7.28 8.86
N TYR A 457 5.75 -6.94 7.61
CA TYR A 457 5.76 -7.85 6.46
C TYR A 457 7.01 -7.63 5.60
N ALA A 458 7.76 -8.71 5.36
CA ALA A 458 9.00 -8.65 4.58
C ALA A 458 8.76 -8.53 3.07
N LEU A 459 7.54 -8.83 2.61
CA LEU A 459 7.13 -8.81 1.21
C LEU A 459 5.70 -8.28 1.10
N ALA A 460 5.47 -7.34 0.18
CA ALA A 460 4.14 -6.89 -0.22
C ALA A 460 3.81 -7.34 -1.65
N TYR A 461 2.63 -7.92 -1.84
CA TYR A 461 2.07 -8.28 -3.13
C TYR A 461 1.05 -7.23 -3.59
N PHE A 462 1.06 -6.86 -4.86
CA PHE A 462 0.11 -5.91 -5.43
C PHE A 462 0.01 -6.03 -6.95
N ARG A 463 -0.93 -5.27 -7.55
CA ARG A 463 -1.10 -5.17 -9.00
C ARG A 463 -0.55 -3.85 -9.52
N ILE A 464 0.11 -3.89 -10.68
CA ILE A 464 0.58 -2.69 -11.38
C ILE A 464 -0.41 -2.27 -12.46
N THR A 465 -0.44 -0.97 -12.72
CA THR A 465 -1.27 -0.34 -13.76
C THR A 465 -0.35 0.41 -14.73
N PRO A 466 -0.81 0.76 -15.95
CA PRO A 466 0.02 1.52 -16.89
C PRO A 466 0.53 2.87 -16.36
N ASP A 467 -0.21 3.49 -15.45
CA ASP A 467 0.12 4.75 -14.78
C ASP A 467 0.86 4.57 -13.44
N HIS A 468 1.46 3.40 -13.20
CA HIS A 468 2.10 3.07 -11.93
C HIS A 468 3.29 3.97 -11.62
N ILE A 469 3.21 4.68 -10.50
CA ILE A 469 4.30 5.47 -9.93
C ILE A 469 4.82 4.75 -8.68
N PRO A 470 6.09 4.35 -8.60
CA PRO A 470 6.60 3.38 -7.62
C PRO A 470 6.87 4.00 -6.25
N LEU A 471 5.84 4.58 -5.59
CA LEU A 471 6.01 5.27 -4.32
C LEU A 471 6.65 4.39 -3.26
N GLN A 472 6.14 3.17 -3.06
CA GLN A 472 6.64 2.29 -2.01
C GLN A 472 8.09 1.88 -2.24
N ARG A 473 8.48 1.62 -3.50
CA ARG A 473 9.88 1.36 -3.87
C ARG A 473 10.76 2.57 -3.61
N TYR A 474 10.24 3.78 -3.84
CA TYR A 474 10.98 5.01 -3.60
C TYR A 474 11.20 5.28 -2.10
N LEU A 475 10.16 5.06 -1.29
CA LEU A 475 10.23 5.23 0.17
C LEU A 475 11.19 4.23 0.80
N ASP A 476 11.18 2.98 0.33
CA ASP A 476 12.09 1.93 0.77
C ASP A 476 12.79 1.25 -0.42
N PRO A 477 14.04 1.66 -0.74
CA PRO A 477 14.82 1.10 -1.83
C PRO A 477 14.99 -0.42 -1.78
N TYR A 478 14.88 -1.04 -0.63
CA TYR A 478 15.14 -2.47 -0.42
C TYR A 478 13.91 -3.28 0.03
N ALA A 479 12.72 -2.68 0.06
CA ALA A 479 11.49 -3.41 0.38
C ALA A 479 11.30 -4.62 -0.54
N GLY A 480 10.82 -5.73 0.01
CA GLY A 480 10.30 -6.84 -0.77
C GLY A 480 9.00 -6.44 -1.43
N LEU A 481 8.97 -6.32 -2.75
CA LEU A 481 7.78 -5.91 -3.50
C LEU A 481 7.57 -6.87 -4.67
N MET A 482 6.36 -7.40 -4.81
CA MET A 482 5.98 -8.40 -5.79
C MET A 482 4.76 -7.92 -6.57
N ALA A 483 4.84 -7.94 -7.90
CA ALA A 483 3.79 -7.44 -8.78
C ALA A 483 3.20 -8.54 -9.65
N ALA A 484 1.87 -8.51 -9.78
CA ALA A 484 1.11 -9.44 -10.60
C ALA A 484 1.43 -9.29 -12.10
N VAL A 485 1.63 -10.42 -12.77
CA VAL A 485 1.79 -10.55 -14.23
C VAL A 485 0.78 -11.57 -14.73
N THR A 486 -0.25 -11.12 -15.43
CA THR A 486 -1.44 -11.91 -15.74
C THR A 486 -1.65 -12.18 -17.23
N GLY A 487 -1.03 -11.40 -18.11
CA GLY A 487 -1.27 -11.44 -19.55
C GLY A 487 -0.50 -12.55 -20.28
N PHE A 488 -1.07 -13.06 -21.37
CA PHE A 488 -0.47 -14.15 -22.18
C PHE A 488 0.77 -13.73 -22.98
N ASN A 489 1.00 -12.45 -23.13
CA ASN A 489 2.19 -11.85 -23.71
C ASN A 489 2.50 -10.55 -22.98
N ASP A 490 2.72 -10.64 -21.68
CA ASP A 490 2.76 -9.50 -20.76
C ASP A 490 4.19 -8.97 -20.58
N ARG A 491 4.80 -8.58 -21.71
CA ARG A 491 6.16 -7.98 -21.70
C ARG A 491 6.22 -6.70 -20.89
N ASP A 492 5.15 -5.89 -20.93
CA ASP A 492 5.14 -4.58 -20.28
C ASP A 492 5.17 -4.71 -18.77
N ALA A 493 4.34 -5.56 -18.17
CA ALA A 493 4.39 -5.81 -16.74
C ALA A 493 5.75 -6.38 -16.30
N ILE A 494 6.35 -7.29 -17.08
CA ILE A 494 7.69 -7.82 -16.80
C ILE A 494 8.76 -6.72 -16.91
N ASN A 495 8.67 -5.84 -17.92
CA ASN A 495 9.57 -4.70 -18.07
C ASN A 495 9.49 -3.77 -16.85
N LEU A 496 8.27 -3.44 -16.40
CA LEU A 496 8.05 -2.64 -15.20
C LEU A 496 8.57 -3.34 -13.93
N CYS A 497 8.45 -4.68 -13.85
CA CYS A 497 9.06 -5.42 -12.75
C CYS A 497 10.58 -5.24 -12.71
N LEU A 498 11.29 -5.17 -13.86
CA LEU A 498 12.72 -4.88 -13.85
C LEU A 498 12.98 -3.42 -13.49
N VAL A 499 12.31 -2.48 -14.14
CA VAL A 499 12.48 -1.03 -13.93
C VAL A 499 12.30 -0.66 -12.47
N TYR A 500 11.29 -1.23 -11.80
CA TYR A 500 10.99 -0.91 -10.40
C TYR A 500 11.50 -1.95 -9.39
N ARG A 501 12.27 -2.93 -9.85
CA ARG A 501 12.82 -4.01 -9.02
C ARG A 501 11.74 -4.76 -8.22
N TYR A 502 10.71 -5.24 -8.92
CA TYR A 502 9.67 -6.09 -8.34
C TYR A 502 9.93 -7.57 -8.63
N ILE A 503 9.57 -8.43 -7.70
CA ILE A 503 9.46 -9.88 -7.95
C ILE A 503 8.30 -10.07 -8.92
N ILE A 504 8.48 -10.91 -9.93
CA ILE A 504 7.43 -11.27 -10.88
C ILE A 504 6.48 -12.28 -10.20
N SER A 505 5.21 -11.92 -10.03
CA SER A 505 4.18 -12.87 -9.63
C SER A 505 3.42 -13.36 -10.87
N TYR A 506 3.72 -14.57 -11.34
CA TYR A 506 3.02 -15.15 -12.46
C TYR A 506 1.63 -15.62 -12.04
N GLU A 507 0.59 -15.17 -12.75
CA GLU A 507 -0.82 -15.41 -12.41
C GLU A 507 -1.66 -15.73 -13.67
N PRO A 508 -1.31 -16.78 -14.43
CA PRO A 508 -2.05 -17.11 -15.62
C PRO A 508 -3.51 -17.44 -15.28
N TYR A 509 -4.44 -16.97 -16.09
CA TYR A 509 -5.89 -17.14 -15.89
C TYR A 509 -6.37 -16.71 -14.48
N MET A 510 -5.86 -15.60 -13.95
CA MET A 510 -6.19 -15.16 -12.59
C MET A 510 -5.96 -16.27 -11.55
N PHE A 511 -4.70 -16.71 -11.43
CA PHE A 511 -4.20 -17.79 -10.55
C PHE A 511 -4.63 -19.23 -10.93
N LYS A 512 -5.40 -19.41 -12.01
CA LYS A 512 -5.99 -20.73 -12.35
C LYS A 512 -5.12 -21.56 -13.30
N GLY A 513 -4.01 -21.03 -13.78
CA GLY A 513 -3.12 -21.67 -14.74
C GLY A 513 -1.76 -22.03 -14.20
N SER A 514 -0.94 -22.58 -15.06
CA SER A 514 0.45 -22.95 -14.88
C SER A 514 1.39 -22.12 -15.77
N PRO A 515 2.71 -22.15 -15.58
CA PRO A 515 3.65 -21.51 -16.48
C PRO A 515 3.50 -21.92 -17.96
N GLU A 516 3.06 -23.13 -18.21
CA GLU A 516 2.82 -23.66 -19.56
C GLU A 516 1.62 -23.02 -20.27
N ASP A 517 0.70 -22.41 -19.54
CA ASP A 517 -0.50 -21.78 -20.10
C ASP A 517 -0.20 -20.40 -20.73
N PHE A 518 0.93 -19.79 -20.38
CA PHE A 518 1.37 -18.52 -20.99
C PHE A 518 2.87 -18.49 -21.30
N PRO A 519 3.33 -19.38 -22.17
CA PRO A 519 4.76 -19.65 -22.40
C PRO A 519 5.54 -18.42 -22.91
N ARG A 520 4.89 -17.50 -23.65
CA ARG A 520 5.53 -16.27 -24.13
C ARG A 520 5.92 -15.35 -22.98
N THR A 521 5.01 -15.17 -22.03
CA THR A 521 5.26 -14.36 -20.82
C THR A 521 6.38 -14.96 -19.99
N VAL A 522 6.33 -16.26 -19.71
CA VAL A 522 7.36 -16.95 -18.92
C VAL A 522 8.73 -16.93 -19.63
N ALA A 523 8.75 -17.18 -20.94
CA ALA A 523 10.01 -17.14 -21.70
C ALA A 523 10.69 -15.75 -21.62
N TYR A 524 9.90 -14.69 -21.78
CA TYR A 524 10.45 -13.33 -21.65
C TYR A 524 10.87 -13.01 -20.22
N GLY A 525 10.08 -13.41 -19.22
CA GLY A 525 10.44 -13.23 -17.82
C GLY A 525 11.74 -13.94 -17.44
N ARG A 526 12.02 -15.11 -18.01
CA ARG A 526 13.30 -15.82 -17.83
C ARG A 526 14.49 -15.04 -18.41
N MET A 527 14.31 -14.36 -19.56
CA MET A 527 15.36 -13.50 -20.12
C MET A 527 15.66 -12.33 -19.16
N VAL A 528 14.63 -11.70 -18.60
CA VAL A 528 14.77 -10.63 -17.62
C VAL A 528 15.40 -11.13 -16.31
N ASP A 529 15.03 -12.31 -15.85
CA ASP A 529 15.62 -12.93 -14.67
C ASP A 529 17.12 -13.25 -14.86
N ALA A 530 17.50 -13.72 -16.04
CA ALA A 530 18.90 -13.92 -16.40
C ALA A 530 19.70 -12.60 -16.34
N LEU A 531 19.14 -11.47 -16.77
CA LEU A 531 19.77 -10.17 -16.62
C LEU A 531 19.92 -9.75 -15.16
N ARG A 532 18.88 -9.93 -14.35
CA ARG A 532 18.92 -9.65 -12.91
C ARG A 532 20.00 -10.44 -12.20
N THR A 533 20.17 -11.70 -12.59
CA THR A 533 21.21 -12.57 -12.03
C THR A 533 22.59 -12.15 -12.50
N ARG A 534 22.78 -11.90 -13.79
CA ARG A 534 24.07 -11.53 -14.38
C ARG A 534 24.58 -10.17 -13.93
N TYR A 535 23.69 -9.20 -13.80
CA TYR A 535 23.98 -7.82 -13.41
C TYR A 535 23.37 -7.48 -12.04
N SER A 536 23.39 -8.43 -11.13
CA SER A 536 22.75 -8.29 -9.81
C SER A 536 23.25 -7.06 -9.06
N ASN A 537 24.55 -6.77 -9.13
CA ASN A 537 25.18 -5.62 -8.51
C ASN A 537 24.68 -4.25 -9.05
N LEU A 538 24.18 -4.20 -10.29
CA LEU A 538 23.63 -2.99 -10.93
C LEU A 538 22.11 -2.91 -10.87
N LEU A 539 21.41 -4.01 -10.60
CA LEU A 539 19.95 -4.11 -10.66
C LEU A 539 19.35 -4.57 -9.34
N TRP A 540 19.64 -5.84 -8.95
CA TRP A 540 18.93 -6.48 -7.84
C TRP A 540 19.49 -6.11 -6.46
N ASP A 541 20.80 -5.99 -6.35
CA ASP A 541 21.50 -5.61 -5.12
C ASP A 541 21.78 -4.09 -5.03
N ALA A 542 21.56 -3.35 -6.11
CA ALA A 542 21.77 -1.90 -6.18
C ALA A 542 20.71 -1.11 -5.40
N GLU A 543 21.03 0.10 -5.00
CA GLU A 543 20.08 1.03 -4.40
C GLU A 543 19.19 1.65 -5.47
N PHE A 544 17.88 1.57 -5.28
CA PHE A 544 16.90 2.27 -6.13
C PHE A 544 16.80 3.73 -5.69
N THR A 545 16.98 4.67 -6.62
CA THR A 545 16.99 6.11 -6.33
C THR A 545 15.90 6.91 -7.04
N GLY A 546 14.91 6.22 -7.61
CA GLY A 546 13.86 6.86 -8.43
C GLY A 546 14.42 7.32 -9.75
N THR A 547 14.17 8.58 -10.12
CA THR A 547 14.66 9.18 -11.37
C THR A 547 15.85 10.11 -11.16
N LYS A 548 16.35 10.24 -9.95
CA LYS A 548 17.37 11.22 -9.56
C LYS A 548 18.70 11.03 -10.28
N GLY A 549 19.26 12.15 -10.72
CA GLY A 549 20.57 12.19 -11.36
C GLY A 549 20.61 11.68 -12.80
N LEU A 550 19.45 11.40 -13.43
CA LEU A 550 19.31 11.02 -14.82
C LEU A 550 18.70 12.15 -15.64
N LEU A 551 19.39 12.57 -16.66
CA LEU A 551 18.85 13.43 -17.72
C LEU A 551 18.42 12.54 -18.88
N LEU A 552 17.11 12.50 -19.14
CA LEU A 552 16.50 11.70 -20.21
C LEU A 552 15.69 12.61 -21.13
N GLU A 553 16.06 12.63 -22.40
CA GLU A 553 15.34 13.34 -23.46
C GLU A 553 14.71 12.29 -24.41
N SER A 554 13.45 12.46 -24.75
CA SER A 554 12.73 11.66 -25.75
C SER A 554 11.47 12.40 -26.21
N ALA A 555 11.11 12.23 -27.48
CA ALA A 555 9.83 12.69 -28.01
C ALA A 555 8.64 11.82 -27.55
N GLN A 556 8.91 10.59 -27.07
CA GLN A 556 7.91 9.63 -26.59
C GLN A 556 7.95 9.47 -25.06
N LYS A 557 8.24 10.55 -24.31
CA LYS A 557 8.46 10.49 -22.86
C LYS A 557 7.26 9.88 -22.08
N GLU A 558 6.07 10.05 -22.58
CA GLU A 558 4.82 9.55 -21.94
C GLU A 558 4.74 8.02 -21.89
N SER A 559 5.36 7.31 -22.83
CA SER A 559 5.40 5.84 -22.85
C SER A 559 6.62 5.26 -22.15
N LEU A 560 7.49 6.08 -21.60
CA LEU A 560 8.72 5.66 -20.96
C LEU A 560 8.56 5.57 -19.44
N HIS A 561 8.89 4.40 -18.92
CA HIS A 561 9.09 4.18 -17.48
C HIS A 561 10.58 3.96 -17.23
N TYR A 562 11.15 4.66 -16.26
CA TYR A 562 12.58 4.54 -16.00
C TYR A 562 12.93 4.74 -14.53
N SER A 563 14.05 4.16 -14.14
CA SER A 563 14.60 4.27 -12.79
C SER A 563 16.11 4.23 -12.81
N VAL A 564 16.71 4.84 -11.80
CA VAL A 564 18.16 4.83 -11.56
C VAL A 564 18.47 3.91 -10.39
N PHE A 565 19.52 3.13 -10.57
CA PHE A 565 20.12 2.26 -9.58
C PHE A 565 21.57 2.67 -9.33
N ILE A 566 21.99 2.62 -8.07
CA ILE A 566 23.38 2.90 -7.67
C ILE A 566 23.97 1.66 -7.04
N GLU A 567 25.08 1.16 -7.59
CA GLU A 567 25.82 0.03 -7.04
C GLU A 567 26.48 0.44 -5.71
N PRO A 568 26.18 -0.26 -4.61
CA PRO A 568 26.83 0.00 -3.34
C PRO A 568 28.34 -0.20 -3.41
N GLY A 569 29.11 0.72 -2.80
CA GLY A 569 30.57 0.64 -2.73
C GLY A 569 31.31 1.22 -3.90
N THR A 570 30.85 1.09 -5.14
CA THR A 570 31.48 1.69 -6.33
C THR A 570 30.85 3.01 -6.74
N GLY A 571 29.56 3.21 -6.43
CA GLY A 571 28.77 4.36 -6.87
C GLY A 571 28.42 4.33 -8.36
N ARG A 572 28.69 3.25 -9.09
CA ARG A 572 28.31 3.11 -10.52
C ARG A 572 26.80 3.16 -10.65
N ARG A 573 26.33 3.84 -11.68
CA ARG A 573 24.90 4.06 -11.92
C ARG A 573 24.43 3.24 -13.11
N ALA A 574 23.20 2.75 -13.00
CA ALA A 574 22.47 2.12 -14.09
C ALA A 574 21.08 2.76 -14.22
N ALA A 575 20.62 2.99 -15.43
CA ALA A 575 19.28 3.43 -15.74
C ALA A 575 18.53 2.32 -16.48
N ALA A 576 17.51 1.75 -15.86
CA ALA A 576 16.60 0.82 -16.51
C ALA A 576 15.46 1.63 -17.13
N ILE A 577 15.21 1.45 -18.43
CA ILE A 577 14.24 2.23 -19.21
C ILE A 577 13.37 1.26 -20.01
N ALA A 578 12.07 1.30 -19.81
CA ALA A 578 11.08 0.53 -20.56
C ALA A 578 10.24 1.45 -21.46
N ASN A 579 10.03 1.03 -22.70
CA ASN A 579 9.05 1.61 -23.60
C ASN A 579 7.79 0.73 -23.58
N THR A 580 6.69 1.27 -23.09
CA THR A 580 5.39 0.58 -23.00
C THR A 580 4.47 0.89 -24.20
N ASP A 581 4.90 1.71 -25.16
CA ASP A 581 4.15 1.91 -26.40
C ASP A 581 4.05 0.58 -27.18
N ALA A 582 2.86 0.26 -27.65
CA ALA A 582 2.59 -1.01 -28.33
C ALA A 582 3.21 -1.09 -29.73
N GLU A 583 3.43 0.04 -30.40
CA GLU A 583 3.76 0.13 -31.83
C GLU A 583 4.99 1.00 -32.14
N ARG A 584 5.22 2.05 -31.35
CA ARG A 584 6.25 3.05 -31.66
C ARG A 584 7.54 2.79 -30.89
N PRO A 585 8.67 2.76 -31.58
CA PRO A 585 9.96 2.80 -30.90
C PRO A 585 10.18 4.16 -30.24
N ALA A 586 10.91 4.18 -29.15
CA ALA A 586 11.31 5.41 -28.47
C ALA A 586 12.81 5.63 -28.61
N GLU A 587 13.20 6.74 -29.23
CA GLU A 587 14.58 7.20 -29.16
C GLU A 587 14.78 7.91 -27.83
N VAL A 588 15.77 7.48 -27.07
CA VAL A 588 16.17 8.08 -25.81
C VAL A 588 17.59 8.56 -25.87
N LYS A 589 17.81 9.79 -25.38
CA LYS A 589 19.13 10.33 -25.11
C LYS A 589 19.31 10.42 -23.61
N VAL A 590 20.32 9.74 -23.11
CA VAL A 590 20.54 9.53 -21.67
C VAL A 590 21.91 10.03 -21.26
N ARG A 591 21.95 10.76 -20.15
CA ARG A 591 23.17 11.19 -19.48
C ARG A 591 22.96 11.22 -17.98
N PHE A 592 23.91 10.73 -17.20
CA PHE A 592 23.93 10.99 -15.76
C PHE A 592 24.53 12.37 -15.45
N GLU A 593 24.02 13.07 -14.46
CA GLU A 593 24.45 14.44 -14.11
C GLU A 593 25.94 14.55 -13.84
N LEU A 594 26.55 13.56 -13.21
CA LEU A 594 27.98 13.51 -12.89
C LEU A 594 28.66 12.33 -13.62
N GLN A 595 28.36 12.16 -14.90
CA GLN A 595 28.89 11.05 -15.69
C GLN A 595 30.40 11.16 -15.87
N THR A 596 31.12 10.11 -15.48
CA THR A 596 32.60 10.04 -15.52
C THR A 596 33.13 9.05 -16.56
N SER A 597 32.28 8.20 -17.14
CA SER A 597 32.67 7.15 -18.08
C SER A 597 31.71 7.03 -19.26
N ASN A 598 32.13 6.27 -20.28
CA ASN A 598 31.24 5.91 -21.37
C ASN A 598 30.10 5.03 -20.88
N LEU A 599 28.91 5.26 -21.44
CA LEU A 599 27.77 4.40 -21.17
C LEU A 599 27.87 3.10 -21.96
N TRP A 600 27.45 2.05 -21.29
CA TRP A 600 27.23 0.73 -21.85
C TRP A 600 25.76 0.41 -21.74
N PHE A 601 25.25 -0.52 -22.56
CA PHE A 601 23.87 -0.98 -22.46
C PHE A 601 23.78 -2.50 -22.59
N PHE A 602 22.70 -3.05 -22.07
CA PHE A 602 22.20 -4.39 -22.33
C PHE A 602 20.66 -4.40 -22.36
N SER A 603 20.10 -5.44 -22.95
CA SER A 603 18.64 -5.69 -22.95
C SER A 603 18.38 -7.20 -22.86
N PRO A 604 17.13 -7.65 -22.67
CA PRO A 604 16.81 -9.08 -22.72
C PRO A 604 17.22 -9.76 -24.02
N GLU A 605 17.12 -9.06 -25.15
CA GLU A 605 17.49 -9.57 -26.48
C GLU A 605 19.01 -9.42 -26.77
N GLU A 606 19.67 -8.48 -26.12
CA GLU A 606 21.11 -8.22 -26.22
C GLU A 606 21.75 -8.25 -24.83
N PRO A 607 21.91 -9.44 -24.20
CA PRO A 607 22.33 -9.56 -22.80
C PRO A 607 23.81 -9.24 -22.55
N ASP A 608 24.63 -9.20 -23.60
CA ASP A 608 26.05 -8.85 -23.48
C ASP A 608 26.21 -7.33 -23.53
N GLY A 609 26.87 -6.78 -22.51
CA GLY A 609 27.09 -5.34 -22.43
C GLY A 609 27.88 -4.79 -23.62
N LYS A 610 27.36 -3.75 -24.26
CA LYS A 610 27.99 -3.06 -25.41
C LYS A 610 28.14 -1.57 -25.13
N VAL A 611 29.15 -0.96 -25.70
CA VAL A 611 29.33 0.49 -25.62
C VAL A 611 28.16 1.21 -26.28
N CYS A 612 27.65 2.23 -25.61
CA CYS A 612 26.60 3.11 -26.10
C CYS A 612 27.01 4.57 -25.93
N GLY A 613 26.80 5.38 -26.97
CA GLY A 613 27.08 6.83 -26.93
C GLY A 613 26.05 7.68 -26.17
N GLY A 614 25.18 7.06 -25.35
CA GLY A 614 24.11 7.75 -24.63
C GLY A 614 22.81 7.92 -25.43
N ILE A 615 22.79 7.52 -26.71
CA ILE A 615 21.59 7.52 -27.56
C ILE A 615 21.19 6.07 -27.84
N ARG A 616 19.94 5.73 -27.62
CA ARG A 616 19.41 4.40 -27.89
C ARG A 616 17.98 4.46 -28.41
N VAL A 617 17.67 3.58 -29.36
CA VAL A 617 16.30 3.31 -29.77
C VAL A 617 15.81 2.08 -28.98
N ILE A 618 14.76 2.25 -28.22
CA ILE A 618 14.09 1.17 -27.46
C ILE A 618 12.87 0.74 -28.27
N PRO A 619 12.82 -0.50 -28.76
CA PRO A 619 11.68 -1.00 -29.53
C PRO A 619 10.37 -0.93 -28.73
N PRO A 620 9.21 -1.05 -29.40
CA PRO A 620 7.93 -1.19 -28.72
C PRO A 620 7.94 -2.35 -27.71
N ARG A 621 7.33 -2.14 -26.56
CA ARG A 621 7.16 -3.15 -25.49
C ARG A 621 8.49 -3.80 -25.07
N SER A 622 9.56 -3.01 -25.03
CA SER A 622 10.91 -3.49 -24.76
C SER A 622 11.59 -2.65 -23.69
N LEU A 623 12.69 -3.17 -23.20
CA LEU A 623 13.48 -2.48 -22.18
C LEU A 623 14.98 -2.46 -22.56
N ALA A 624 15.68 -1.43 -22.09
CA ALA A 624 17.12 -1.36 -22.10
C ALA A 624 17.66 -0.87 -20.76
N VAL A 625 18.83 -1.35 -20.38
CA VAL A 625 19.57 -0.83 -19.22
C VAL A 625 20.83 -0.17 -19.72
N LEU A 626 20.99 1.13 -19.43
CA LEU A 626 22.20 1.89 -19.69
C LEU A 626 22.99 2.05 -18.38
N TYR A 627 24.29 1.83 -18.39
CA TYR A 627 25.07 1.85 -17.16
C TYR A 627 26.51 2.38 -17.39
N GLU A 628 27.09 2.93 -16.33
CA GLU A 628 28.49 3.29 -16.25
C GLU A 628 29.33 2.02 -16.03
N LYS A 629 30.42 1.87 -16.79
CA LYS A 629 31.32 0.72 -16.67
C LYS A 629 32.49 1.02 -15.73
#